data_1751233db1813ca0e564d8f016b5480c
#
_entry.id   1751233db1813ca0e564d8f016b5480c
#
_cell.length_a   1.000
_cell.length_b   1.000
_cell.length_c   1.000
_cell.angle_alpha   90.00
_cell.angle_beta   90.00
_cell.angle_gamma   90.00
#
_symmetry.space_group_name_H-M   'P 1'
#
loop_
_entity.id
_entity.type
_entity.pdbx_description
1 polymer ?
#
loop_
_entity_poly.entity_id
_entity_poly.type
_entity_poly.pdbx_seq_one_letter_code
_entity_poly.pdbx_strand_id
1 'polypeptide(L)'
;MRDLRISVTDRCNFRCPYCMPSEIYGEAYEFLPRAEILTFEELTRLIGIFAELGIEKLRVTGGEPLLRNDLPQLLGMLSSIDGIDDLTLTTNGYLLSQFAQPLKDAGLSRITISLDSLDDEVFKAMNGRGFTTDRVLESIEVASDVGLSPIKINCVVQKDVNDHTIVDLARHFKGTGHIVRYIEYMDVGNRNGWQSEHVVPAEEIITRIDSEMPLEPAESNYQGEVATRYRYKDGSGEIGVIASVTKPFCGNCTRVRLSTDGKIFTCLFASDGFSLMEPMRAGASDDELRDAITGIWTARSDKYSEERAANPSEPGAPRKIEMYQIGG
;
A
#
# COMPACT_ATOMS: atom_id res chain seq x y z
N MET A 1 1.43 -18.14 2.02
CA MET A 1 1.68 -16.69 2.15
C MET A 1 3.01 -16.35 1.50
N ARG A 2 3.19 -15.16 0.92
CA ARG A 2 4.50 -14.69 0.43
C ARG A 2 4.74 -13.21 0.71
N ASP A 3 3.67 -12.43 0.78
CA ASP A 3 3.73 -10.99 1.00
C ASP A 3 3.07 -10.62 2.32
N LEU A 4 3.82 -10.05 3.26
CA LEU A 4 3.29 -9.46 4.48
C LEU A 4 3.32 -7.93 4.37
N ARG A 5 2.20 -7.28 4.65
CA ARG A 5 2.11 -5.84 4.84
C ARG A 5 1.91 -5.53 6.31
N ILE A 6 2.73 -4.67 6.87
CA ILE A 6 2.62 -4.26 8.26
C ILE A 6 2.30 -2.78 8.35
N SER A 7 1.30 -2.44 9.15
CA SER A 7 1.00 -1.07 9.52
C SER A 7 1.73 -0.73 10.82
N VAL A 8 2.67 0.20 10.75
CA VAL A 8 3.48 0.59 11.93
C VAL A 8 2.89 1.77 12.70
N THR A 9 1.89 2.43 12.13
CA THR A 9 1.15 3.54 12.75
C THR A 9 -0.19 3.73 12.05
N ASP A 10 -1.20 4.15 12.79
CA ASP A 10 -2.51 4.57 12.28
C ASP A 10 -2.57 6.08 11.94
N ARG A 11 -1.49 6.84 12.26
CA ARG A 11 -1.40 8.28 12.01
C ARG A 11 -0.92 8.58 10.60
N CYS A 12 -1.47 9.65 10.01
CA CYS A 12 -1.03 10.17 8.72
C CYS A 12 -1.02 11.70 8.75
N ASN A 13 -0.09 12.31 8.03
CA ASN A 13 -0.05 13.76 7.81
C ASN A 13 -0.92 14.22 6.64
N PHE A 14 -1.39 13.30 5.78
CA PHE A 14 -2.38 13.58 4.73
C PHE A 14 -3.81 13.28 5.22
N ARG A 15 -4.80 13.80 4.46
CA ARG A 15 -6.24 13.56 4.66
C ARG A 15 -6.91 13.26 3.34
N CYS A 16 -6.33 12.31 2.60
CA CYS A 16 -6.85 11.90 1.30
C CYS A 16 -8.34 11.50 1.42
N PRO A 17 -9.23 12.09 0.62
CA PRO A 17 -10.68 11.82 0.69
C PRO A 17 -11.02 10.34 0.52
N TYR A 18 -10.21 9.62 -0.27
CA TYR A 18 -10.40 8.19 -0.51
C TYR A 18 -9.87 7.26 0.60
N CYS A 19 -9.14 7.80 1.62
CA CYS A 19 -8.51 7.01 2.68
C CYS A 19 -8.85 7.52 4.08
N MET A 20 -8.65 8.81 4.34
CA MET A 20 -8.81 9.46 5.65
C MET A 20 -9.45 10.84 5.50
N PRO A 21 -10.70 10.97 5.07
CA PRO A 21 -11.36 12.26 4.82
C PRO A 21 -11.33 13.16 6.07
N SER A 22 -11.00 14.45 5.89
CA SER A 22 -10.78 15.43 6.95
C SER A 22 -12.00 15.68 7.84
N GLU A 23 -13.20 15.46 7.29
CA GLU A 23 -14.49 15.60 7.98
C GLU A 23 -14.63 14.59 9.13
N ILE A 24 -13.94 13.46 9.02
CA ILE A 24 -13.98 12.37 10.01
C ILE A 24 -12.69 12.36 10.81
N TYR A 25 -11.55 12.48 10.15
CA TYR A 25 -10.21 12.40 10.75
C TYR A 25 -9.61 13.78 11.02
N GLY A 26 -10.44 14.70 11.54
CA GLY A 26 -10.05 16.04 11.95
C GLY A 26 -9.16 16.05 13.21
N GLU A 27 -8.94 17.24 13.76
CA GLU A 27 -8.07 17.43 14.93
C GLU A 27 -8.58 16.71 16.20
N ALA A 28 -9.88 16.52 16.32
CA ALA A 28 -10.51 15.83 17.46
C ALA A 28 -10.50 14.29 17.33
N TYR A 29 -9.99 13.74 16.22
CA TYR A 29 -9.95 12.29 16.05
C TYR A 29 -8.86 11.68 16.93
N GLU A 30 -9.24 10.73 17.77
CA GLU A 30 -8.33 10.00 18.65
C GLU A 30 -7.77 8.76 17.93
N PHE A 31 -6.48 8.80 17.67
CA PHE A 31 -5.70 7.66 17.19
C PHE A 31 -5.33 6.72 18.32
N LEU A 32 -4.91 5.50 17.99
CA LEU A 32 -4.50 4.51 18.98
C LEU A 32 -3.47 5.08 19.97
N PRO A 33 -3.66 4.86 21.28
CA PRO A 33 -2.66 5.19 22.27
C PRO A 33 -1.44 4.27 22.11
N ARG A 34 -0.25 4.74 22.52
CA ARG A 34 1.01 4.01 22.36
C ARG A 34 0.98 2.58 22.93
N ALA A 35 0.21 2.36 23.98
CA ALA A 35 0.10 1.05 24.63
C ALA A 35 -0.66 0.01 23.76
N GLU A 36 -1.47 0.46 22.83
CA GLU A 36 -2.24 -0.39 21.91
C GLU A 36 -1.55 -0.59 20.56
N ILE A 37 -0.34 -0.02 20.39
CA ILE A 37 0.47 -0.19 19.20
C ILE A 37 1.56 -1.23 19.48
N LEU A 38 1.85 -2.10 18.51
CA LEU A 38 2.98 -3.04 18.61
C LEU A 38 4.31 -2.31 18.78
N THR A 39 5.15 -2.79 19.70
CA THR A 39 6.54 -2.34 19.84
C THR A 39 7.40 -2.88 18.69
N PHE A 40 8.62 -2.40 18.57
CA PHE A 40 9.54 -2.90 17.54
C PHE A 40 9.96 -4.35 17.80
N GLU A 41 10.12 -4.72 19.06
CA GLU A 41 10.43 -6.08 19.48
C GLU A 41 9.26 -7.03 19.19
N GLU A 42 8.01 -6.61 19.48
CA GLU A 42 6.81 -7.37 19.17
C GLU A 42 6.64 -7.57 17.66
N LEU A 43 6.85 -6.51 16.86
CA LEU A 43 6.86 -6.60 15.40
C LEU A 43 7.94 -7.56 14.91
N THR A 44 9.17 -7.42 15.38
CA THR A 44 10.29 -8.28 14.97
C THR A 44 10.01 -9.73 15.29
N ARG A 45 9.48 -10.04 16.48
CA ARG A 45 9.09 -11.39 16.88
C ARG A 45 8.03 -11.98 15.95
N LEU A 46 6.94 -11.25 15.70
CA LEU A 46 5.88 -11.71 14.82
C LEU A 46 6.37 -11.91 13.38
N ILE A 47 7.17 -10.98 12.86
CA ILE A 47 7.71 -11.07 11.50
C ILE A 47 8.67 -12.25 11.35
N GLY A 48 9.46 -12.58 12.38
CA GLY A 48 10.27 -13.80 12.43
C GLY A 48 9.40 -15.05 12.24
N ILE A 49 8.27 -15.16 12.96
CA ILE A 49 7.33 -16.27 12.81
C ILE A 49 6.72 -16.30 11.39
N PHE A 50 6.38 -15.14 10.82
CA PHE A 50 5.89 -15.07 9.44
C PHE A 50 6.96 -15.47 8.41
N ALA A 51 8.23 -15.15 8.63
CA ALA A 51 9.34 -15.58 7.77
C ALA A 51 9.49 -17.10 7.77
N GLU A 52 9.42 -17.74 8.93
CA GLU A 52 9.40 -19.21 9.05
C GLU A 52 8.22 -19.86 8.32
N LEU A 53 7.10 -19.15 8.18
CA LEU A 53 5.91 -19.57 7.41
C LEU A 53 6.00 -19.26 5.91
N GLY A 54 7.17 -18.77 5.42
CA GLY A 54 7.46 -18.57 4.01
C GLY A 54 7.10 -17.18 3.48
N ILE A 55 7.03 -16.15 4.35
CA ILE A 55 7.00 -14.77 3.90
C ILE A 55 8.41 -14.38 3.45
N GLU A 56 8.54 -13.98 2.19
CA GLU A 56 9.79 -13.51 1.57
C GLU A 56 9.80 -11.99 1.39
N LYS A 57 8.60 -11.40 1.28
CA LYS A 57 8.42 -9.98 1.01
C LYS A 57 7.68 -9.28 2.12
N LEU A 58 8.35 -8.30 2.71
CA LEU A 58 7.82 -7.46 3.76
C LEU A 58 7.61 -6.03 3.26
N ARG A 59 6.39 -5.53 3.42
CA ARG A 59 6.06 -4.14 3.11
C ARG A 59 5.67 -3.38 4.36
N VAL A 60 6.50 -2.42 4.73
CA VAL A 60 6.21 -1.47 5.80
C VAL A 60 5.31 -0.36 5.26
N THR A 61 4.24 -0.10 5.99
CA THR A 61 3.22 0.89 5.66
C THR A 61 2.55 1.39 6.96
N GLY A 62 1.36 1.95 6.88
CA GLY A 62 0.62 2.46 8.03
C GLY A 62 -0.45 3.42 7.52
N GLY A 63 -0.75 4.44 8.31
CA GLY A 63 -1.16 5.72 7.78
C GLY A 63 0.03 6.28 6.99
N GLU A 64 0.91 7.06 7.63
CA GLU A 64 2.20 7.42 7.04
C GLU A 64 3.34 6.85 7.91
N PRO A 65 4.09 5.84 7.42
CA PRO A 65 5.09 5.16 8.24
C PRO A 65 6.24 6.07 8.71
N LEU A 66 6.57 7.14 7.96
CA LEU A 66 7.60 8.11 8.34
C LEU A 66 7.22 8.98 9.55
N LEU A 67 5.98 8.89 10.03
CA LEU A 67 5.56 9.48 11.32
C LEU A 67 5.87 8.57 12.52
N ARG A 68 6.24 7.32 12.30
CA ARG A 68 6.69 6.44 13.38
C ARG A 68 8.13 6.81 13.75
N ASN A 69 8.32 7.29 14.97
CA ASN A 69 9.66 7.63 15.47
C ASN A 69 10.58 6.41 15.36
N ASP A 70 11.84 6.67 15.08
CA ASP A 70 12.90 5.65 14.99
C ASP A 70 12.63 4.53 13.96
N LEU A 71 11.87 4.82 12.90
CA LEU A 71 11.56 3.85 11.84
C LEU A 71 12.83 3.19 11.24
N PRO A 72 13.96 3.87 11.00
CA PRO A 72 15.19 3.23 10.55
C PRO A 72 15.69 2.14 11.49
N GLN A 73 15.53 2.29 12.83
CA GLN A 73 15.88 1.26 13.79
C GLN A 73 15.01 0.01 13.59
N LEU A 74 13.69 0.17 13.42
CA LEU A 74 12.81 -0.96 13.11
C LEU A 74 13.25 -1.66 11.83
N LEU A 75 13.52 -0.90 10.75
CA LEU A 75 13.96 -1.50 9.48
C LEU A 75 15.25 -2.28 9.63
N GLY A 76 16.21 -1.80 10.44
CA GLY A 76 17.44 -2.53 10.77
C GLY A 76 17.17 -3.86 11.48
N MET A 77 16.20 -3.89 12.41
CA MET A 77 15.77 -5.14 13.06
C MET A 77 15.11 -6.10 12.06
N LEU A 78 14.25 -5.58 11.18
CA LEU A 78 13.53 -6.39 10.19
C LEU A 78 14.41 -6.90 9.06
N SER A 79 15.41 -6.13 8.63
CA SER A 79 16.35 -6.53 7.58
C SER A 79 17.32 -7.63 8.03
N SER A 80 17.44 -7.86 9.35
CA SER A 80 18.26 -8.94 9.92
C SER A 80 17.50 -10.26 10.07
N ILE A 81 16.21 -10.33 9.73
CA ILE A 81 15.44 -11.56 9.83
C ILE A 81 15.72 -12.43 8.60
N ASP A 82 16.18 -13.65 8.84
CA ASP A 82 16.42 -14.63 7.78
C ASP A 82 15.13 -14.96 7.03
N GLY A 83 15.21 -15.02 5.69
CA GLY A 83 14.08 -15.32 4.81
C GLY A 83 13.30 -14.07 4.33
N ILE A 84 13.59 -12.88 4.83
CA ILE A 84 13.03 -11.62 4.31
C ILE A 84 13.96 -11.07 3.22
N ASP A 85 13.69 -11.40 1.97
CA ASP A 85 14.53 -11.03 0.82
C ASP A 85 14.17 -9.65 0.22
N ASP A 86 12.96 -9.17 0.45
CA ASP A 86 12.44 -7.94 -0.17
C ASP A 86 11.77 -7.04 0.90
N LEU A 87 12.56 -6.22 1.58
CA LEU A 87 12.08 -5.22 2.53
C LEU A 87 11.71 -3.94 1.79
N THR A 88 10.43 -3.56 1.82
CA THR A 88 9.91 -2.41 1.07
C THR A 88 9.12 -1.47 1.97
N LEU A 89 9.07 -0.19 1.59
CA LEU A 89 8.28 0.85 2.24
C LEU A 89 7.24 1.44 1.27
N THR A 90 6.04 1.77 1.75
CA THR A 90 5.09 2.62 1.04
C THR A 90 4.87 3.90 1.83
N THR A 91 5.04 5.06 1.21
CA THR A 91 4.94 6.38 1.84
C THR A 91 4.25 7.38 0.91
N ASN A 92 3.69 8.44 1.48
CA ASN A 92 3.23 9.60 0.71
C ASN A 92 4.39 10.51 0.24
N GLY A 93 5.61 10.21 0.61
CA GLY A 93 6.82 10.89 0.16
C GLY A 93 7.12 12.23 0.81
N TYR A 94 6.18 12.86 1.50
CA TYR A 94 6.31 14.24 1.98
C TYR A 94 7.49 14.49 2.94
N LEU A 95 7.86 13.46 3.71
CA LEU A 95 8.98 13.51 4.67
C LEU A 95 10.21 12.75 4.18
N LEU A 96 10.11 12.06 3.06
CA LEU A 96 11.09 11.05 2.66
C LEU A 96 12.50 11.62 2.40
N SER A 97 12.64 12.84 1.87
CA SER A 97 13.95 13.44 1.63
C SER A 97 14.84 13.48 2.88
N GLN A 98 14.22 13.57 4.08
CA GLN A 98 14.94 13.59 5.35
C GLN A 98 15.34 12.19 5.83
N PHE A 99 14.69 11.14 5.34
CA PHE A 99 14.84 9.77 5.81
C PHE A 99 15.48 8.82 4.78
N ALA A 100 15.60 9.21 3.51
CA ALA A 100 16.00 8.30 2.43
C ALA A 100 17.32 7.58 2.72
N GLN A 101 18.38 8.30 3.10
CA GLN A 101 19.67 7.70 3.44
C GLN A 101 19.59 6.80 4.68
N PRO A 102 19.05 7.25 5.85
CA PRO A 102 18.87 6.38 7.02
C PRO A 102 18.07 5.11 6.74
N LEU A 103 17.03 5.16 5.89
CA LEU A 103 16.24 3.99 5.51
C LEU A 103 17.05 3.04 4.64
N LYS A 104 17.84 3.57 3.70
CA LYS A 104 18.74 2.78 2.86
C LYS A 104 19.80 2.06 3.70
N ASP A 105 20.44 2.76 4.62
CA ASP A 105 21.46 2.23 5.51
C ASP A 105 20.89 1.15 6.45
N ALA A 106 19.62 1.25 6.82
CA ALA A 106 18.89 0.26 7.60
C ALA A 106 18.45 -0.98 6.80
N GLY A 107 18.80 -1.09 5.52
CA GLY A 107 18.51 -2.26 4.69
C GLY A 107 17.24 -2.18 3.86
N LEU A 108 16.61 -1.00 3.72
CA LEU A 108 15.48 -0.86 2.80
C LEU A 108 15.92 -1.14 1.37
N SER A 109 15.25 -2.11 0.72
CA SER A 109 15.59 -2.53 -0.65
C SER A 109 14.96 -1.62 -1.69
N ARG A 110 13.69 -1.28 -1.53
CA ARG A 110 12.88 -0.56 -2.52
C ARG A 110 11.81 0.30 -1.85
N ILE A 111 11.33 1.31 -2.58
CA ILE A 111 10.30 2.22 -2.10
C ILE A 111 9.14 2.35 -3.09
N THR A 112 7.96 2.58 -2.53
CA THR A 112 6.77 2.99 -3.26
C THR A 112 6.33 4.35 -2.72
N ILE A 113 6.13 5.32 -3.60
CA ILE A 113 5.71 6.67 -3.25
C ILE A 113 4.32 6.91 -3.86
N SER A 114 3.41 7.47 -3.07
CA SER A 114 2.07 7.83 -3.56
C SER A 114 2.10 9.25 -4.12
N LEU A 115 1.73 9.40 -5.39
CA LEU A 115 1.62 10.67 -6.09
C LEU A 115 0.47 10.60 -7.08
N ASP A 116 -0.66 11.21 -6.73
CA ASP A 116 -1.92 11.07 -7.49
C ASP A 116 -2.03 12.04 -8.67
N SER A 117 -1.20 13.08 -8.74
CA SER A 117 -1.10 14.03 -9.87
C SER A 117 0.18 14.83 -9.79
N LEU A 118 0.61 15.40 -10.93
CA LEU A 118 1.63 16.45 -11.01
C LEU A 118 1.04 17.85 -10.97
N ASP A 119 -0.26 17.97 -11.21
CA ASP A 119 -0.97 19.25 -11.07
C ASP A 119 -1.19 19.53 -9.57
N ASP A 120 -0.69 20.67 -9.10
CA ASP A 120 -0.75 21.05 -7.69
C ASP A 120 -2.17 21.24 -7.17
N GLU A 121 -3.10 21.73 -7.97
CA GLU A 121 -4.49 21.93 -7.52
C GLU A 121 -5.19 20.57 -7.35
N VAL A 122 -4.96 19.66 -8.29
CA VAL A 122 -5.45 18.29 -8.21
C VAL A 122 -4.80 17.56 -7.02
N PHE A 123 -3.48 17.67 -6.88
CA PHE A 123 -2.75 17.01 -5.79
C PHE A 123 -3.16 17.54 -4.41
N LYS A 124 -3.39 18.85 -4.25
CA LYS A 124 -3.92 19.46 -3.02
C LYS A 124 -5.29 18.90 -2.64
N ALA A 125 -6.17 18.76 -3.64
CA ALA A 125 -7.50 18.16 -3.43
C ALA A 125 -7.37 16.69 -3.00
N MET A 126 -6.48 15.92 -3.64
CA MET A 126 -6.27 14.50 -3.36
C MET A 126 -5.58 14.23 -2.02
N ASN A 127 -4.67 15.11 -1.55
CA ASN A 127 -4.01 14.94 -0.25
C ASN A 127 -4.80 15.52 0.93
N GLY A 128 -5.82 16.35 0.68
CA GLY A 128 -6.71 16.94 1.69
C GLY A 128 -6.04 17.83 2.73
N ARG A 129 -4.80 18.30 2.46
CA ARG A 129 -4.00 19.16 3.36
C ARG A 129 -3.41 20.37 2.64
N GLY A 130 -3.66 20.51 1.35
CA GLY A 130 -3.14 21.63 0.56
C GLY A 130 -1.63 21.58 0.32
N PHE A 131 -0.99 20.42 0.44
CA PHE A 131 0.42 20.24 0.10
C PHE A 131 0.62 20.21 -1.42
N THR A 132 1.72 20.83 -1.87
CA THR A 132 2.16 20.81 -3.26
C THR A 132 3.01 19.60 -3.58
N THR A 133 3.22 19.33 -4.87
CA THR A 133 4.00 18.19 -5.38
C THR A 133 5.49 18.31 -5.14
N ASP A 134 6.02 19.52 -4.97
CA ASP A 134 7.47 19.82 -4.92
C ASP A 134 8.25 18.91 -3.97
N ARG A 135 7.76 18.73 -2.73
CA ARG A 135 8.45 17.91 -1.73
C ARG A 135 8.43 16.43 -2.07
N VAL A 136 7.37 15.97 -2.73
CA VAL A 136 7.27 14.56 -3.14
C VAL A 136 8.20 14.31 -4.31
N LEU A 137 8.27 15.22 -5.27
CA LEU A 137 9.20 15.15 -6.41
C LEU A 137 10.66 15.21 -5.94
N GLU A 138 11.03 16.17 -5.07
CA GLU A 138 12.34 16.21 -4.41
C GLU A 138 12.66 14.87 -3.71
N SER A 139 11.70 14.33 -3.00
CA SER A 139 11.89 13.05 -2.30
C SER A 139 12.12 11.87 -3.25
N ILE A 140 11.51 11.87 -4.43
CA ILE A 140 11.76 10.86 -5.48
C ILE A 140 13.20 10.96 -5.96
N GLU A 141 13.69 12.17 -6.25
CA GLU A 141 15.07 12.39 -6.66
C GLU A 141 16.06 11.93 -5.57
N VAL A 142 15.90 12.40 -4.33
CA VAL A 142 16.76 11.99 -3.21
C VAL A 142 16.74 10.48 -2.99
N ALA A 143 15.57 9.83 -3.05
CA ALA A 143 15.47 8.38 -2.92
C ALA A 143 16.16 7.63 -4.06
N SER A 144 16.10 8.15 -5.27
CA SER A 144 16.82 7.60 -6.42
C SER A 144 18.34 7.72 -6.24
N ASP A 145 18.81 8.87 -5.81
CA ASP A 145 20.25 9.18 -5.61
C ASP A 145 20.90 8.29 -4.56
N VAL A 146 20.18 7.96 -3.48
CA VAL A 146 20.67 7.00 -2.46
C VAL A 146 20.50 5.53 -2.88
N GLY A 147 20.00 5.25 -4.09
CA GLY A 147 19.90 3.90 -4.64
C GLY A 147 18.68 3.10 -4.16
N LEU A 148 17.58 3.75 -3.80
CA LEU A 148 16.27 3.09 -3.54
C LEU A 148 15.48 2.87 -4.85
N SER A 149 16.16 2.56 -5.93
CA SER A 149 15.61 2.41 -7.29
C SER A 149 15.44 0.92 -7.67
N PRO A 150 14.48 0.56 -8.54
CA PRO A 150 13.47 1.45 -9.15
C PRO A 150 12.38 1.87 -8.16
N ILE A 151 12.02 3.16 -8.20
CA ILE A 151 10.92 3.70 -7.40
C ILE A 151 9.60 3.37 -8.11
N LYS A 152 8.62 2.92 -7.33
CA LYS A 152 7.26 2.75 -7.81
C LYS A 152 6.40 3.93 -7.38
N ILE A 153 5.75 4.58 -8.34
CA ILE A 153 4.86 5.71 -8.11
C ILE A 153 3.42 5.19 -8.16
N ASN A 154 2.73 5.19 -7.03
CA ASN A 154 1.31 4.82 -6.99
C ASN A 154 0.43 6.04 -7.23
N CYS A 155 -0.51 5.91 -8.15
CA CYS A 155 -1.55 6.89 -8.43
C CYS A 155 -2.93 6.20 -8.34
N VAL A 156 -3.75 6.61 -7.39
CA VAL A 156 -5.17 6.23 -7.35
C VAL A 156 -5.89 7.08 -8.37
N VAL A 157 -6.56 6.46 -9.36
CA VAL A 157 -7.26 7.18 -10.42
C VAL A 157 -8.74 7.27 -10.09
N GLN A 158 -9.24 8.49 -9.92
CA GLN A 158 -10.64 8.78 -9.66
C GLN A 158 -11.20 9.65 -10.79
N LYS A 159 -12.29 9.20 -11.37
CA LYS A 159 -12.98 9.90 -12.46
C LYS A 159 -13.44 11.29 -12.02
N ASP A 160 -13.32 12.26 -12.93
CA ASP A 160 -13.64 13.67 -12.74
C ASP A 160 -12.82 14.37 -11.63
N VAL A 161 -11.78 13.71 -11.09
CA VAL A 161 -10.88 14.29 -10.09
C VAL A 161 -9.47 14.42 -10.64
N ASN A 162 -8.78 13.31 -10.95
CA ASN A 162 -7.41 13.30 -11.47
C ASN A 162 -7.23 12.49 -12.75
N ASP A 163 -8.30 11.91 -13.30
CA ASP A 163 -8.24 11.07 -14.49
C ASP A 163 -7.74 11.82 -15.74
N HIS A 164 -7.88 13.14 -15.80
CA HIS A 164 -7.36 13.99 -16.86
C HIS A 164 -5.84 14.19 -16.80
N THR A 165 -5.17 13.83 -15.69
CA THR A 165 -3.72 14.03 -15.48
C THR A 165 -2.89 12.76 -15.65
N ILE A 166 -3.51 11.59 -15.90
CA ILE A 166 -2.81 10.29 -15.97
C ILE A 166 -1.73 10.24 -17.07
N VAL A 167 -1.99 10.85 -18.22
CA VAL A 167 -1.05 10.83 -19.34
C VAL A 167 0.19 11.69 -19.02
N ASP A 168 -0.01 12.83 -18.38
CA ASP A 168 1.10 13.71 -17.99
C ASP A 168 1.98 13.06 -16.93
N LEU A 169 1.40 12.35 -15.97
CA LEU A 169 2.15 11.58 -14.99
C LEU A 169 2.96 10.47 -15.65
N ALA A 170 2.38 9.72 -16.60
CA ALA A 170 3.10 8.71 -17.37
C ALA A 170 4.27 9.32 -18.16
N ARG A 171 4.03 10.46 -18.84
CA ARG A 171 5.02 11.17 -19.64
C ARG A 171 6.19 11.67 -18.81
N HIS A 172 5.91 12.20 -17.61
CA HIS A 172 6.93 12.73 -16.71
C HIS A 172 7.94 11.66 -16.25
N PHE A 173 7.44 10.45 -15.93
CA PHE A 173 8.29 9.36 -15.45
C PHE A 173 8.81 8.44 -16.54
N LYS A 174 8.37 8.60 -17.79
CA LYS A 174 8.88 7.85 -18.94
C LYS A 174 10.38 8.09 -19.12
N GLY A 175 11.17 7.03 -19.21
CA GLY A 175 12.64 7.14 -19.38
C GLY A 175 13.44 7.39 -18.11
N THR A 176 12.79 7.61 -16.95
CA THR A 176 13.50 7.84 -15.68
C THR A 176 13.93 6.56 -14.97
N GLY A 177 13.47 5.39 -15.43
CA GLY A 177 13.64 4.11 -14.73
C GLY A 177 12.65 3.88 -13.59
N HIS A 178 11.79 4.85 -13.25
CA HIS A 178 10.72 4.70 -12.28
C HIS A 178 9.47 4.10 -12.94
N ILE A 179 8.59 3.49 -12.12
CA ILE A 179 7.43 2.75 -12.60
C ILE A 179 6.16 3.39 -12.04
N VAL A 180 5.38 4.06 -12.88
CA VAL A 180 4.06 4.55 -12.48
C VAL A 180 3.09 3.37 -12.42
N ARG A 181 2.33 3.27 -11.33
CA ARG A 181 1.28 2.27 -11.14
C ARG A 181 -0.04 2.95 -10.90
N TYR A 182 -0.92 2.86 -11.86
CA TYR A 182 -2.30 3.35 -11.77
C TYR A 182 -3.17 2.34 -11.05
N ILE A 183 -3.95 2.79 -10.10
CA ILE A 183 -4.79 1.97 -9.24
C ILE A 183 -6.23 2.42 -9.43
N GLU A 184 -7.11 1.52 -9.82
CA GLU A 184 -8.54 1.83 -9.86
C GLU A 184 -9.04 2.25 -8.48
N TYR A 185 -9.86 3.30 -8.42
CA TYR A 185 -10.48 3.76 -7.18
C TYR A 185 -11.37 2.68 -6.58
N MET A 186 -11.09 2.29 -5.34
CA MET A 186 -11.69 1.14 -4.66
C MET A 186 -12.54 1.57 -3.46
N ASP A 187 -13.52 0.73 -3.12
CA ASP A 187 -14.38 0.83 -1.95
C ASP A 187 -13.70 0.35 -0.64
N VAL A 188 -12.48 0.79 -0.39
CA VAL A 188 -11.73 0.45 0.83
C VAL A 188 -12.30 1.19 2.04
N GLY A 189 -12.43 0.48 3.17
CA GLY A 189 -13.05 1.05 4.36
C GLY A 189 -14.55 1.34 4.17
N ASN A 190 -15.07 2.29 4.97
CA ASN A 190 -16.50 2.61 4.99
C ASN A 190 -16.78 4.11 4.79
N ARG A 191 -15.74 4.93 4.65
CA ARG A 191 -15.84 6.39 4.81
C ARG A 191 -15.35 7.19 3.62
N ASN A 192 -14.94 6.51 2.54
CA ASN A 192 -14.40 7.15 1.35
C ASN A 192 -15.45 7.62 0.32
N GLY A 193 -16.73 7.40 0.59
CA GLY A 193 -17.81 7.82 -0.30
C GLY A 193 -17.78 7.17 -1.68
N TRP A 194 -17.19 5.98 -1.80
CA TRP A 194 -17.00 5.29 -3.05
C TRP A 194 -18.32 5.02 -3.79
N GLN A 195 -18.30 5.28 -5.09
CA GLN A 195 -19.36 4.95 -6.02
C GLN A 195 -18.72 4.39 -7.30
N SER A 196 -19.37 3.41 -7.92
CA SER A 196 -18.82 2.72 -9.10
C SER A 196 -18.64 3.64 -10.32
N GLU A 197 -19.43 4.70 -10.43
CA GLU A 197 -19.34 5.71 -11.48
C GLU A 197 -18.08 6.56 -11.41
N HIS A 198 -17.41 6.61 -10.25
CA HIS A 198 -16.13 7.31 -10.08
C HIS A 198 -14.91 6.44 -10.45
N VAL A 199 -15.13 5.20 -10.85
CA VAL A 199 -14.04 4.31 -11.27
C VAL A 199 -13.70 4.60 -12.74
N VAL A 200 -12.41 4.79 -13.00
CA VAL A 200 -11.86 4.76 -14.36
C VAL A 200 -11.34 3.35 -14.60
N PRO A 201 -11.94 2.59 -15.54
CA PRO A 201 -11.50 1.23 -15.82
C PRO A 201 -10.04 1.15 -16.25
N ALA A 202 -9.34 0.09 -15.83
CA ALA A 202 -7.93 -0.15 -16.20
C ALA A 202 -7.70 -0.10 -17.72
N GLU A 203 -8.63 -0.65 -18.50
CA GLU A 203 -8.57 -0.64 -19.96
C GLU A 203 -8.61 0.79 -20.54
N GLU A 204 -9.39 1.68 -19.94
CA GLU A 204 -9.46 3.08 -20.33
C GLU A 204 -8.15 3.82 -20.00
N ILE A 205 -7.58 3.57 -18.80
CA ILE A 205 -6.26 4.13 -18.41
C ILE A 205 -5.20 3.74 -19.43
N ILE A 206 -5.15 2.46 -19.78
CA ILE A 206 -4.20 1.92 -20.76
C ILE A 206 -4.41 2.57 -22.12
N THR A 207 -5.64 2.65 -22.60
CA THR A 207 -5.99 3.23 -23.90
C THR A 207 -5.56 4.69 -24.01
N ARG A 208 -5.81 5.49 -22.96
CA ARG A 208 -5.42 6.91 -22.93
C ARG A 208 -3.89 7.08 -23.01
N ILE A 209 -3.11 6.25 -22.31
CA ILE A 209 -1.65 6.30 -22.34
C ILE A 209 -1.11 5.77 -23.67
N ASP A 210 -1.63 4.63 -24.17
CA ASP A 210 -1.20 3.98 -25.41
C ASP A 210 -1.39 4.88 -26.65
N SER A 211 -2.46 5.71 -26.63
CA SER A 211 -2.73 6.64 -27.74
C SER A 211 -1.64 7.70 -27.96
N GLU A 212 -0.88 8.04 -26.89
CA GLU A 212 0.20 9.02 -26.98
C GLU A 212 1.60 8.41 -26.83
N MET A 213 1.69 7.34 -26.07
CA MET A 213 2.92 6.63 -25.77
C MET A 213 2.69 5.12 -25.93
N PRO A 214 2.93 4.59 -27.14
CA PRO A 214 2.58 3.22 -27.50
C PRO A 214 3.10 2.18 -26.52
N LEU A 215 2.20 1.31 -26.06
CA LEU A 215 2.41 0.29 -25.05
C LEU A 215 2.32 -1.12 -25.65
N GLU A 216 2.98 -2.07 -25.01
CA GLU A 216 2.80 -3.51 -25.23
C GLU A 216 2.68 -4.23 -23.88
N PRO A 217 1.88 -5.31 -23.78
CA PRO A 217 1.80 -6.11 -22.57
C PRO A 217 3.18 -6.69 -22.19
N ALA A 218 3.44 -6.77 -20.89
CA ALA A 218 4.63 -7.42 -20.34
C ALA A 218 4.24 -8.54 -19.38
N GLU A 219 5.06 -9.59 -19.32
CA GLU A 219 4.84 -10.71 -18.40
C GLU A 219 4.99 -10.27 -16.94
N SER A 220 4.27 -10.96 -16.04
CA SER A 220 4.40 -10.78 -14.60
C SER A 220 5.79 -11.18 -14.12
N ASN A 221 6.39 -10.43 -13.19
CA ASN A 221 7.69 -10.78 -12.61
C ASN A 221 7.61 -12.01 -11.70
N TYR A 222 6.46 -12.25 -11.06
CA TYR A 222 6.23 -13.36 -10.13
C TYR A 222 4.73 -13.67 -10.02
N GLN A 223 4.44 -14.89 -9.58
CA GLN A 223 3.05 -15.32 -9.35
C GLN A 223 2.42 -14.49 -8.19
N GLY A 224 1.24 -13.93 -8.43
CA GLY A 224 0.53 -13.09 -7.47
C GLY A 224 0.90 -11.60 -7.54
N GLU A 225 1.66 -11.19 -8.57
CA GLU A 225 1.86 -9.75 -8.86
C GLU A 225 0.50 -9.08 -9.12
N VAL A 226 0.24 -7.96 -8.41
CA VAL A 226 -1.08 -7.30 -8.47
C VAL A 226 -1.25 -6.36 -9.64
N ALA A 227 -0.15 -5.81 -10.17
CA ALA A 227 -0.17 -4.91 -11.31
C ALA A 227 -0.01 -5.70 -12.61
N THR A 228 -0.91 -5.49 -13.56
CA THR A 228 -0.68 -5.86 -14.96
C THR A 228 0.33 -4.87 -15.53
N ARG A 229 1.40 -5.38 -16.16
CA ARG A 229 2.54 -4.58 -16.64
C ARG A 229 2.42 -4.31 -18.11
N TYR A 230 2.85 -3.11 -18.51
CA TYR A 230 2.96 -2.67 -19.90
C TYR A 230 4.29 -1.97 -20.11
N ARG A 231 5.01 -2.31 -21.19
CA ARG A 231 6.24 -1.62 -21.60
C ARG A 231 5.94 -0.58 -22.66
N TYR A 232 6.68 0.50 -22.64
CA TYR A 232 6.70 1.42 -23.78
C TYR A 232 7.42 0.74 -24.96
N LYS A 233 6.81 0.76 -26.17
CA LYS A 233 7.38 0.11 -27.36
C LYS A 233 8.74 0.66 -27.78
N ASP A 234 9.06 1.89 -27.37
CA ASP A 234 10.38 2.50 -27.61
C ASP A 234 11.47 2.06 -26.61
N GLY A 235 11.14 1.18 -25.68
CA GLY A 235 12.07 0.67 -24.67
C GLY A 235 12.36 1.60 -23.51
N SER A 236 11.64 2.73 -23.37
CA SER A 236 11.91 3.77 -22.35
C SER A 236 11.38 3.45 -20.95
N GLY A 237 10.96 2.21 -20.69
CA GLY A 237 10.48 1.78 -19.37
C GLY A 237 9.13 1.10 -19.41
N GLU A 238 8.43 1.14 -18.28
CA GLU A 238 7.15 0.45 -18.11
C GLU A 238 6.20 1.20 -17.19
N ILE A 239 4.93 0.85 -17.28
CA ILE A 239 3.88 1.21 -16.32
C ILE A 239 3.20 -0.05 -15.78
N GLY A 240 2.48 0.09 -14.68
CA GLY A 240 1.61 -0.95 -14.14
C GLY A 240 0.18 -0.46 -13.96
N VAL A 241 -0.80 -1.35 -14.07
CA VAL A 241 -2.20 -1.02 -13.75
C VAL A 241 -2.76 -2.06 -12.79
N ILE A 242 -3.39 -1.60 -11.72
CA ILE A 242 -4.00 -2.44 -10.69
C ILE A 242 -5.51 -2.37 -10.82
N ALA A 243 -6.06 -3.33 -11.56
CA ALA A 243 -7.48 -3.41 -11.90
C ALA A 243 -8.28 -4.11 -10.76
N SER A 244 -8.33 -3.50 -9.57
CA SER A 244 -8.95 -4.12 -8.40
C SER A 244 -10.48 -4.19 -8.47
N VAL A 245 -11.10 -3.40 -9.34
CA VAL A 245 -12.55 -3.29 -9.49
C VAL A 245 -13.02 -4.01 -10.76
N THR A 246 -12.42 -3.71 -11.90
CA THR A 246 -12.89 -4.22 -13.20
C THR A 246 -12.33 -5.59 -13.53
N LYS A 247 -11.15 -5.95 -13.00
CA LYS A 247 -10.53 -7.27 -13.21
C LYS A 247 -9.92 -7.81 -11.92
N PRO A 248 -10.75 -8.24 -10.96
CA PRO A 248 -10.29 -8.71 -9.65
C PRO A 248 -9.38 -9.94 -9.77
N PHE A 249 -8.47 -10.10 -8.79
CA PHE A 249 -7.41 -11.10 -8.78
C PHE A 249 -7.32 -11.84 -7.43
N CYS A 250 -8.46 -12.16 -6.79
CA CYS A 250 -8.53 -12.78 -5.47
C CYS A 250 -7.96 -14.20 -5.46
N GLY A 251 -8.18 -14.98 -6.51
CA GLY A 251 -7.81 -16.40 -6.55
C GLY A 251 -6.33 -16.72 -6.36
N ASN A 252 -5.43 -15.77 -6.71
CA ASN A 252 -3.98 -15.91 -6.58
C ASN A 252 -3.38 -15.00 -5.51
N CYS A 253 -4.18 -14.49 -4.56
CA CYS A 253 -3.71 -13.56 -3.56
C CYS A 253 -2.84 -14.24 -2.50
N THR A 254 -1.58 -13.81 -2.39
CA THR A 254 -0.58 -14.31 -1.43
C THR A 254 -0.34 -13.35 -0.25
N ARG A 255 -1.11 -12.26 -0.17
CA ARG A 255 -0.91 -11.16 0.76
C ARG A 255 -1.64 -11.38 2.07
N VAL A 256 -0.92 -11.17 3.16
CA VAL A 256 -1.44 -11.07 4.52
C VAL A 256 -1.11 -9.68 5.08
N ARG A 257 -1.87 -9.20 6.03
CA ARG A 257 -1.70 -7.87 6.63
C ARG A 257 -1.67 -7.98 8.15
N LEU A 258 -0.82 -7.17 8.77
CA LEU A 258 -0.75 -6.98 10.20
C LEU A 258 -1.04 -5.51 10.50
N SER A 259 -2.10 -5.25 11.26
CA SER A 259 -2.46 -3.90 11.66
C SER A 259 -1.54 -3.35 12.76
N THR A 260 -1.64 -2.06 12.97
CA THR A 260 -0.88 -1.34 14.01
C THR A 260 -1.14 -1.89 15.42
N ASP A 261 -2.36 -2.38 15.69
CA ASP A 261 -2.78 -3.01 16.95
C ASP A 261 -2.59 -4.54 16.97
N GLY A 262 -1.78 -5.07 16.05
CA GLY A 262 -1.39 -6.48 16.04
C GLY A 262 -2.46 -7.47 15.63
N LYS A 263 -3.45 -7.05 14.83
CA LYS A 263 -4.42 -7.97 14.23
C LYS A 263 -3.99 -8.42 12.85
N ILE A 264 -4.17 -9.70 12.56
CA ILE A 264 -3.93 -10.28 11.23
C ILE A 264 -5.21 -10.21 10.40
N PHE A 265 -5.05 -9.82 9.12
CA PHE A 265 -6.12 -9.76 8.11
C PHE A 265 -5.66 -10.46 6.84
N THR A 266 -6.53 -11.28 6.27
CA THR A 266 -6.28 -12.02 5.03
C THR A 266 -6.72 -11.28 3.78
N CYS A 267 -7.54 -10.21 3.94
CA CYS A 267 -8.05 -9.38 2.85
C CYS A 267 -7.98 -7.89 3.21
N LEU A 268 -7.83 -7.03 2.19
CA LEU A 268 -7.91 -5.55 2.33
C LEU A 268 -9.33 -5.10 2.73
N PHE A 269 -10.33 -5.87 2.36
CA PHE A 269 -11.75 -5.57 2.57
C PHE A 269 -12.36 -6.35 3.73
N ALA A 270 -11.54 -6.97 4.57
CA ALA A 270 -12.03 -7.70 5.74
C ALA A 270 -12.77 -6.77 6.70
N SER A 271 -13.75 -7.30 7.43
CA SER A 271 -14.47 -6.59 8.50
C SER A 271 -13.73 -6.72 9.84
N ASP A 272 -13.23 -7.90 10.12
CA ASP A 272 -12.63 -8.27 11.40
C ASP A 272 -11.24 -8.86 11.20
N GLY A 273 -10.36 -8.66 12.19
CA GLY A 273 -9.04 -9.26 12.27
C GLY A 273 -8.90 -10.10 13.52
N PHE A 274 -7.96 -11.04 13.50
CA PHE A 274 -7.62 -11.87 14.65
C PHE A 274 -6.44 -11.27 15.39
N SER A 275 -6.60 -10.98 16.69
CA SER A 275 -5.52 -10.42 17.52
C SER A 275 -4.39 -11.42 17.71
N LEU A 276 -3.17 -11.01 17.36
CA LEU A 276 -1.93 -11.70 17.72
C LEU A 276 -1.24 -11.02 18.92
N MET A 277 -1.52 -9.73 19.12
CA MET A 277 -0.94 -8.95 20.21
C MET A 277 -1.41 -9.46 21.59
N GLU A 278 -2.72 -9.70 21.74
CA GLU A 278 -3.27 -10.14 23.02
C GLU A 278 -2.68 -11.48 23.50
N PRO A 279 -2.70 -12.58 22.73
CA PRO A 279 -2.07 -13.82 23.17
C PRO A 279 -0.55 -13.68 23.35
N MET A 280 0.13 -12.92 22.50
CA MET A 280 1.56 -12.67 22.62
C MET A 280 1.91 -11.98 23.95
N ARG A 281 1.18 -10.94 24.34
CA ARG A 281 1.35 -10.22 25.61
C ARG A 281 0.92 -11.04 26.82
N ALA A 282 0.02 -12.00 26.62
CA ALA A 282 -0.37 -12.98 27.64
C ALA A 282 0.66 -14.11 27.81
N GLY A 283 1.75 -14.11 27.03
CA GLY A 283 2.84 -15.07 27.15
C GLY A 283 2.77 -16.26 26.20
N ALA A 284 1.99 -16.21 25.14
CA ALA A 284 1.97 -17.24 24.11
C ALA A 284 3.35 -17.49 23.52
N SER A 285 3.70 -18.75 23.32
CA SER A 285 4.92 -19.20 22.66
C SER A 285 4.90 -18.89 21.16
N ASP A 286 6.06 -18.95 20.50
CA ASP A 286 6.17 -18.79 19.06
C ASP A 286 5.43 -19.90 18.30
N ASP A 287 5.41 -21.12 18.84
CA ASP A 287 4.68 -22.24 18.27
C ASP A 287 3.16 -22.01 18.30
N GLU A 288 2.62 -21.53 19.42
CA GLU A 288 1.20 -21.19 19.55
C GLU A 288 0.78 -20.07 18.59
N LEU A 289 1.63 -19.04 18.44
CA LEU A 289 1.38 -17.94 17.48
C LEU A 289 1.48 -18.45 16.04
N ARG A 290 2.42 -19.33 15.72
CA ARG A 290 2.59 -19.95 14.39
C ARG A 290 1.38 -20.79 14.03
N ASP A 291 0.88 -21.59 14.95
CA ASP A 291 -0.32 -22.41 14.75
C ASP A 291 -1.55 -21.55 14.52
N ALA A 292 -1.73 -20.46 15.29
CA ALA A 292 -2.81 -19.50 15.11
C ALA A 292 -2.74 -18.84 13.71
N ILE A 293 -1.58 -18.33 13.29
CA ILE A 293 -1.39 -17.70 11.97
C ILE A 293 -1.69 -18.72 10.86
N THR A 294 -1.20 -19.94 10.99
CA THR A 294 -1.41 -21.01 10.01
C THR A 294 -2.90 -21.39 9.91
N GLY A 295 -3.58 -21.52 11.04
CA GLY A 295 -5.01 -21.79 11.10
C GLY A 295 -5.84 -20.71 10.41
N ILE A 296 -5.54 -19.42 10.70
CA ILE A 296 -6.22 -18.27 10.07
C ILE A 296 -6.00 -18.27 8.55
N TRP A 297 -4.75 -18.47 8.12
CA TRP A 297 -4.43 -18.46 6.68
C TRP A 297 -5.07 -19.60 5.91
N THR A 298 -5.10 -20.80 6.48
CA THR A 298 -5.68 -22.00 5.83
C THR A 298 -7.20 -21.96 5.78
N ALA A 299 -7.84 -21.36 6.77
CA ALA A 299 -9.30 -21.23 6.83
C ALA A 299 -9.87 -20.11 5.96
N ARG A 300 -9.00 -19.26 5.35
CA ARG A 300 -9.46 -18.10 4.58
C ARG A 300 -10.27 -18.50 3.36
N SER A 301 -11.34 -17.75 3.11
CA SER A 301 -12.20 -17.88 1.92
C SER A 301 -12.43 -16.55 1.20
N ASP A 302 -11.65 -15.52 1.54
CA ASP A 302 -11.85 -14.13 1.07
C ASP A 302 -11.77 -14.01 -0.46
N LYS A 303 -12.87 -13.57 -1.07
CA LYS A 303 -12.97 -13.24 -2.50
C LYS A 303 -13.74 -11.95 -2.74
N TYR A 304 -13.67 -11.02 -1.79
CA TYR A 304 -14.50 -9.81 -1.80
C TYR A 304 -14.53 -9.09 -3.15
N SER A 305 -13.38 -8.85 -3.80
CA SER A 305 -13.37 -8.11 -5.07
C SER A 305 -14.06 -8.86 -6.21
N GLU A 306 -14.04 -10.20 -6.19
CA GLU A 306 -14.77 -11.04 -7.15
C GLU A 306 -16.27 -11.05 -6.81
N GLU A 307 -16.62 -11.18 -5.54
CA GLU A 307 -18.01 -11.18 -5.05
C GLU A 307 -18.69 -9.83 -5.25
N ARG A 308 -17.97 -8.72 -5.02
CA ARG A 308 -18.48 -7.37 -5.30
C ARG A 308 -18.86 -7.19 -6.75
N ALA A 309 -18.08 -7.72 -7.69
CA ALA A 309 -18.39 -7.64 -9.12
C ALA A 309 -19.70 -8.40 -9.46
N ALA A 310 -20.00 -9.46 -8.71
CA ALA A 310 -21.21 -10.24 -8.87
C ALA A 310 -22.44 -9.64 -8.12
N ASN A 311 -22.20 -8.98 -6.99
CA ASN A 311 -23.23 -8.40 -6.11
C ASN A 311 -22.80 -6.99 -5.68
N PRO A 312 -23.21 -5.93 -6.38
CA PRO A 312 -22.98 -4.55 -5.92
C PRO A 312 -23.56 -4.36 -4.51
N SER A 313 -22.79 -3.74 -3.62
CA SER A 313 -23.02 -3.62 -2.17
C SER A 313 -24.50 -3.38 -1.80
N GLU A 314 -25.11 -4.30 -1.07
CA GLU A 314 -26.40 -4.10 -0.45
C GLU A 314 -26.29 -3.14 0.75
N PRO A 315 -27.31 -2.32 1.04
CA PRO A 315 -27.38 -1.56 2.28
C PRO A 315 -27.36 -2.52 3.48
N GLY A 316 -26.31 -2.44 4.31
CA GLY A 316 -26.13 -3.33 5.47
C GLY A 316 -24.92 -4.27 5.37
N ALA A 317 -24.07 -4.14 4.38
CA ALA A 317 -22.82 -4.88 4.28
C ALA A 317 -21.96 -4.72 5.57
N PRO A 318 -21.22 -5.77 6.00
CA PRO A 318 -20.35 -5.71 7.18
C PRO A 318 -19.41 -4.52 7.12
N ARG A 319 -19.18 -3.88 8.28
CA ARG A 319 -18.25 -2.75 8.38
C ARG A 319 -16.82 -3.24 8.08
N LYS A 320 -16.20 -2.73 7.01
CA LYS A 320 -14.82 -3.05 6.64
C LYS A 320 -13.82 -2.35 7.56
N ILE A 321 -12.64 -2.92 7.68
CA ILE A 321 -11.50 -2.24 8.30
C ILE A 321 -11.08 -1.05 7.42
N GLU A 322 -10.67 0.04 8.04
CA GLU A 322 -10.17 1.21 7.31
C GLU A 322 -8.74 0.95 6.79
N MET A 323 -8.45 1.41 5.57
CA MET A 323 -7.19 1.11 4.88
C MET A 323 -5.95 1.58 5.65
N TYR A 324 -6.00 2.74 6.30
CA TYR A 324 -4.87 3.28 7.07
C TYR A 324 -4.48 2.45 8.29
N GLN A 325 -5.38 1.60 8.78
CA GLN A 325 -5.12 0.73 9.94
C GLN A 325 -4.32 -0.51 9.56
N ILE A 326 -4.45 -0.98 8.31
CA ILE A 326 -3.85 -2.24 7.81
C ILE A 326 -2.90 -2.03 6.63
N GLY A 327 -2.67 -0.79 6.26
CA GLY A 327 -1.80 -0.38 5.16
C GLY A 327 -2.38 -0.66 3.77
N GLY A 328 -2.36 0.34 2.92
CA GLY A 328 -2.82 0.31 1.54
C GLY A 328 -1.83 -0.35 0.57
#